data_6a0b75574d54874d1aed75b23f12bd98
#
_entry.id   6a0b75574d54874d1aed75b23f12bd98
#
_cell.length_a   1.000
_cell.length_b   1.000
_cell.length_c   1.000
_cell.angle_alpha   90.00
_cell.angle_beta   90.00
_cell.angle_gamma   90.00
#
_symmetry.space_group_name_H-M   'P 1'
#
loop_
_entity.id
_entity.type
_entity.pdbx_description
1 polymer ?
#
loop_
_entity_poly.entity_id
_entity_poly.type
_entity_poly.pdbx_seq_one_letter_code
_entity_poly.pdbx_strand_id
1 'polypeptide(L)'
;LETMAGKGSEVGGRFEELREILDRVELTGKMGVCLDTCHVSDAGYDIIHDLDGVLTEFDRAIGLERLRAIHLNDSLNPCGAHKDRHARIGEGCIGQEALVRVVNHPALKNLPFCLETPNELPGYAKEIALMRSLTE
;
A
#
# COMPACT_ATOMS: atom_id res chain seq x y z
N LEU A 1 -2.09 12.18 1.71
CA LEU A 1 -1.93 11.35 2.90
C LEU A 1 -1.44 9.98 2.52
N GLU A 2 -0.82 9.29 3.45
CA GLU A 2 -0.38 7.90 3.26
C GLU A 2 -0.98 7.00 4.34
N THR A 3 -1.30 5.75 3.97
CA THR A 3 -1.63 4.70 4.93
C THR A 3 -0.41 4.35 5.77
N MET A 4 -0.61 4.12 7.06
CA MET A 4 0.47 3.87 8.02
C MET A 4 0.33 2.48 8.66
N ALA A 5 1.42 1.98 9.22
CA ALA A 5 1.45 0.66 9.86
C ALA A 5 0.73 0.59 11.22
N GLY A 6 0.40 1.74 11.80
CA GLY A 6 -0.21 1.82 13.13
C GLY A 6 0.76 1.46 14.25
N LYS A 7 2.05 1.76 14.07
CA LYS A 7 3.09 1.50 15.05
C LYS A 7 2.98 2.47 16.24
N GLY A 8 2.91 1.94 17.46
CA GLY A 8 2.80 2.76 18.66
C GLY A 8 1.57 3.67 18.63
N SER A 9 1.78 4.99 18.69
CA SER A 9 0.73 6.02 18.64
C SER A 9 0.57 6.66 17.27
N GLU A 10 1.09 6.03 16.22
CA GLU A 10 1.02 6.50 14.84
C GLU A 10 -0.43 6.54 14.35
N VAL A 11 -0.81 7.66 13.72
CA VAL A 11 -2.14 7.86 13.14
C VAL A 11 -2.10 7.50 11.64
N GLY A 12 -3.17 6.88 11.15
CA GLY A 12 -3.29 6.46 9.75
C GLY A 12 -3.17 4.95 9.54
N GLY A 13 -3.08 4.18 10.62
CA GLY A 13 -3.13 2.71 10.57
C GLY A 13 -4.53 2.18 10.24
N ARG A 14 -5.57 2.97 10.43
CA ARG A 14 -6.94 2.64 10.01
C ARG A 14 -7.45 3.61 8.96
N PHE A 15 -8.18 3.11 7.99
CA PHE A 15 -8.71 3.94 6.91
C PHE A 15 -9.62 5.07 7.42
N GLU A 16 -10.38 4.83 8.49
CA GLU A 16 -11.23 5.83 9.12
C GLU A 16 -10.45 7.01 9.69
N GLU A 17 -9.21 6.80 10.16
CA GLU A 17 -8.36 7.88 10.65
C GLU A 17 -7.93 8.81 9.51
N LEU A 18 -7.61 8.26 8.33
CA LEU A 18 -7.33 9.05 7.14
C LEU A 18 -8.57 9.81 6.68
N ARG A 19 -9.74 9.18 6.73
CA ARG A 19 -11.00 9.83 6.41
C ARG A 19 -11.27 11.01 7.33
N GLU A 20 -11.06 10.87 8.62
CA GLU A 20 -11.22 11.94 9.59
C GLU A 20 -10.29 13.13 9.31
N ILE A 21 -9.04 12.87 8.91
CA ILE A 21 -8.12 13.93 8.51
C ILE A 21 -8.63 14.64 7.25
N LEU A 22 -9.02 13.88 6.23
CA LEU A 22 -9.55 14.45 4.98
C LEU A 22 -10.79 15.34 5.21
N ASP A 23 -11.66 14.95 6.12
CA ASP A 23 -12.87 15.70 6.44
C ASP A 23 -12.59 17.01 7.19
N ARG A 24 -11.42 17.15 7.83
CA ARG A 24 -11.01 18.33 8.59
C ARG A 24 -10.11 19.30 7.82
N VAL A 25 -9.62 18.92 6.64
CA VAL A 25 -8.76 19.77 5.81
C VAL A 25 -9.61 20.70 4.95
N GLU A 26 -9.36 22.01 4.97
CA GLU A 26 -10.10 22.99 4.17
C GLU A 26 -10.03 22.72 2.67
N LEU A 27 -8.85 22.35 2.15
CA LEU A 27 -8.63 22.05 0.73
C LEU A 27 -8.72 20.54 0.44
N THR A 28 -9.68 19.85 1.05
CA THR A 28 -9.84 18.39 0.92
C THR A 28 -9.95 17.93 -0.54
N GLY A 29 -10.49 18.74 -1.44
CA GLY A 29 -10.55 18.46 -2.87
C GLY A 29 -9.20 18.37 -3.57
N LYS A 30 -8.12 18.87 -2.96
CA LYS A 30 -6.72 18.74 -3.44
C LYS A 30 -5.97 17.59 -2.78
N MET A 31 -6.61 16.91 -1.85
CA MET A 31 -6.01 15.80 -1.12
C MET A 31 -6.32 14.46 -1.78
N GLY A 32 -5.37 13.56 -1.71
CA GLY A 32 -5.52 12.16 -2.08
C GLY A 32 -4.80 11.27 -1.08
N VAL A 33 -4.95 9.97 -1.27
CA VAL A 33 -4.32 8.94 -0.44
C VAL A 33 -3.32 8.15 -1.28
N CYS A 34 -2.16 7.88 -0.70
CA CYS A 34 -1.20 6.88 -1.14
C CYS A 34 -1.38 5.65 -0.26
N LEU A 35 -1.59 4.49 -0.87
CA LEU A 35 -1.65 3.21 -0.16
C LEU A 35 -0.29 2.54 -0.25
N ASP A 36 0.33 2.29 0.92
CA ASP A 36 1.56 1.50 1.01
C ASP A 36 1.21 0.05 1.35
N THR A 37 1.66 -0.90 0.54
CA THR A 37 1.34 -2.33 0.71
C THR A 37 1.96 -2.93 1.97
N CYS A 38 3.15 -2.50 2.38
CA CYS A 38 3.75 -2.90 3.65
C CYS A 38 2.94 -2.36 4.83
N HIS A 39 2.60 -1.07 4.80
CA HIS A 39 1.89 -0.41 5.89
C HIS A 39 0.49 -1.01 6.12
N VAL A 40 -0.30 -1.20 5.06
CA VAL A 40 -1.64 -1.77 5.23
C VAL A 40 -1.59 -3.22 5.71
N SER A 41 -0.64 -4.02 5.23
CA SER A 41 -0.41 -5.38 5.73
C SER A 41 -0.02 -5.36 7.21
N ASP A 42 0.94 -4.52 7.59
CA ASP A 42 1.37 -4.38 8.97
C ASP A 42 0.26 -3.85 9.90
N ALA A 43 -0.63 -3.01 9.39
CA ALA A 43 -1.80 -2.51 10.10
C ALA A 43 -2.92 -3.57 10.29
N GLY A 44 -2.82 -4.71 9.60
CA GLY A 44 -3.76 -5.83 9.73
C GLY A 44 -4.74 -6.00 8.56
N TYR A 45 -4.58 -5.23 7.48
CA TYR A 45 -5.36 -5.45 6.25
C TYR A 45 -4.72 -6.56 5.41
N ASP A 46 -5.46 -7.68 5.23
CA ASP A 46 -4.93 -8.88 4.56
C ASP A 46 -4.96 -8.76 3.03
N ILE A 47 -4.00 -8.03 2.47
CA ILE A 47 -3.86 -7.91 1.01
C ILE A 47 -3.33 -9.19 0.34
N ILE A 48 -2.89 -10.18 1.14
CA ILE A 48 -2.37 -11.45 0.64
C ILE A 48 -3.52 -12.37 0.24
N HIS A 49 -4.54 -12.49 1.09
CA HIS A 49 -5.63 -13.45 0.88
C HIS A 49 -6.96 -12.78 0.50
N ASP A 50 -7.13 -11.49 0.79
CA ASP A 50 -8.39 -10.74 0.57
C ASP A 50 -8.16 -9.30 0.09
N LEU A 51 -7.44 -9.14 -1.02
CA LEU A 51 -7.19 -7.81 -1.61
C LEU A 51 -8.52 -7.09 -1.96
N ASP A 52 -9.50 -7.80 -2.53
CA ASP A 52 -10.80 -7.23 -2.88
C ASP A 52 -11.56 -6.74 -1.65
N GLY A 53 -11.52 -7.49 -0.55
CA GLY A 53 -12.11 -7.08 0.73
C GLY A 53 -11.45 -5.83 1.29
N VAL A 54 -10.12 -5.76 1.26
CA VAL A 54 -9.38 -4.56 1.70
C VAL A 54 -9.73 -3.34 0.85
N LEU A 55 -9.80 -3.47 -0.47
CA LEU A 55 -10.18 -2.36 -1.35
C LEU A 55 -11.64 -1.94 -1.16
N THR A 56 -12.54 -2.90 -0.88
CA THR A 56 -13.93 -2.61 -0.53
C THR A 56 -14.02 -1.81 0.78
N GLU A 57 -13.23 -2.18 1.78
CA GLU A 57 -13.16 -1.46 3.05
C GLU A 57 -12.58 -0.04 2.86
N PHE A 58 -11.52 0.09 2.04
CA PHE A 58 -10.97 1.39 1.66
C PHE A 58 -12.02 2.28 0.97
N ASP A 59 -12.75 1.72 0.01
CA ASP A 59 -13.80 2.44 -0.72
C ASP A 59 -14.90 2.93 0.21
N ARG A 60 -15.35 2.08 1.12
CA ARG A 60 -16.36 2.42 2.10
C ARG A 60 -15.91 3.50 3.08
N ALA A 61 -14.65 3.46 3.55
CA ALA A 61 -14.13 4.39 4.54
C ALA A 61 -13.71 5.73 3.92
N ILE A 62 -13.03 5.70 2.77
CA ILE A 62 -12.37 6.87 2.16
C ILE A 62 -12.96 7.20 0.79
N GLY A 63 -13.19 6.18 -0.05
CA GLY A 63 -13.54 6.29 -1.45
C GLY A 63 -12.33 6.00 -2.37
N LEU A 64 -12.48 5.05 -3.29
CA LEU A 64 -11.41 4.68 -4.24
C LEU A 64 -11.01 5.83 -5.16
N GLU A 65 -11.90 6.79 -5.40
CA GLU A 65 -11.60 8.00 -6.19
C GLU A 65 -10.55 8.89 -5.52
N ARG A 66 -10.29 8.71 -4.23
CA ARG A 66 -9.24 9.42 -3.50
C ARG A 66 -7.89 8.70 -3.51
N LEU A 67 -7.85 7.44 -3.94
CA LEU A 67 -6.61 6.69 -4.08
C LEU A 67 -5.84 7.19 -5.30
N ARG A 68 -4.64 7.72 -5.10
CA ARG A 68 -3.89 8.42 -6.15
C ARG A 68 -2.55 7.80 -6.47
N ALA A 69 -2.00 7.01 -5.57
CA ALA A 69 -0.71 6.36 -5.73
C ALA A 69 -0.62 5.12 -4.85
N ILE A 70 0.28 4.23 -5.22
CA ILE A 70 0.63 3.04 -4.46
C ILE A 70 2.14 3.07 -4.17
N HIS A 71 2.52 2.92 -2.92
CA HIS A 71 3.86 2.48 -2.56
C HIS A 71 3.86 0.95 -2.56
N LEU A 72 4.61 0.36 -3.47
CA LEU A 72 4.66 -1.08 -3.67
C LEU A 72 5.87 -1.65 -2.94
N ASN A 73 5.66 -2.10 -1.73
CA ASN A 73 6.71 -2.62 -0.84
C ASN A 73 6.31 -3.98 -0.29
N ASP A 74 7.28 -4.88 -0.15
CA ASP A 74 7.10 -6.08 0.65
C ASP A 74 7.34 -5.76 2.13
N SER A 75 6.93 -6.63 3.05
CA SER A 75 7.12 -6.43 4.49
C SER A 75 7.98 -7.54 5.09
N LEU A 76 8.93 -7.16 5.97
CA LEU A 76 9.70 -8.12 6.77
C LEU A 76 8.85 -8.84 7.81
N ASN A 77 7.62 -8.36 8.06
CA ASN A 77 6.77 -8.84 9.15
C ASN A 77 5.47 -9.43 8.61
N PRO A 78 4.84 -10.35 9.38
CA PRO A 78 3.52 -10.86 9.04
C PRO A 78 2.44 -9.78 9.17
N CYS A 79 1.28 -10.02 8.54
CA CYS A 79 0.12 -9.16 8.62
C CYS A 79 -0.27 -8.87 10.08
N GLY A 80 -0.52 -7.60 10.39
CA GLY A 80 -0.90 -7.15 11.74
C GLY A 80 0.25 -6.96 12.73
N ALA A 81 1.50 -6.96 12.28
CA ALA A 81 2.67 -6.82 13.15
C ALA A 81 2.91 -5.40 13.68
N HIS A 82 2.39 -4.36 13.04
CA HIS A 82 2.57 -2.95 13.40
C HIS A 82 4.05 -2.51 13.54
N LYS A 83 4.91 -2.92 12.58
CA LYS A 83 6.37 -2.70 12.66
C LYS A 83 6.91 -1.69 11.67
N ASP A 84 6.37 -1.62 10.47
CA ASP A 84 6.86 -0.76 9.39
C ASP A 84 8.33 -1.05 9.07
N ARG A 85 8.56 -2.18 8.40
CA ARG A 85 9.87 -2.58 7.90
C ARG A 85 9.71 -3.14 6.50
N HIS A 86 10.13 -2.35 5.50
CA HIS A 86 10.08 -2.76 4.10
C HIS A 86 11.07 -3.89 3.82
N ALA A 87 10.65 -4.84 2.99
CA ALA A 87 11.50 -5.85 2.37
C ALA A 87 11.56 -5.61 0.86
N ARG A 88 12.55 -6.18 0.21
CA ARG A 88 12.60 -6.25 -1.26
C ARG A 88 11.47 -7.11 -1.78
N ILE A 89 11.02 -6.80 -3.00
CA ILE A 89 9.91 -7.53 -3.64
C ILE A 89 10.19 -9.03 -3.67
N GLY A 90 9.31 -9.80 -3.03
CA GLY A 90 9.40 -11.27 -2.95
C GLY A 90 10.33 -11.82 -1.86
N GLU A 91 11.01 -10.94 -1.09
CA GLU A 91 11.88 -11.35 0.01
C GLU A 91 11.20 -11.19 1.40
N GLY A 92 9.95 -10.72 1.42
CA GLY A 92 9.17 -10.47 2.63
C GLY A 92 8.00 -11.42 2.83
N CYS A 93 7.16 -11.07 3.80
CA CYS A 93 6.00 -11.86 4.20
C CYS A 93 4.77 -11.65 3.30
N ILE A 94 4.69 -10.56 2.53
CA ILE A 94 3.62 -10.34 1.55
C ILE A 94 3.88 -11.23 0.34
N GLY A 95 5.08 -11.22 -0.18
CA GLY A 95 5.53 -12.06 -1.27
C GLY A 95 5.17 -11.52 -2.66
N GLN A 96 5.97 -11.94 -3.65
CA GLN A 96 5.85 -11.47 -5.02
C GLN A 96 4.46 -11.71 -5.62
N GLU A 97 3.84 -12.87 -5.39
CA GLU A 97 2.54 -13.22 -5.98
C GLU A 97 1.42 -12.26 -5.54
N ALA A 98 1.39 -11.89 -4.26
CA ALA A 98 0.41 -10.93 -3.76
C ALA A 98 0.65 -9.53 -4.35
N LEU A 99 1.91 -9.09 -4.43
CA LEU A 99 2.26 -7.81 -5.02
C LEU A 99 1.96 -7.75 -6.53
N VAL A 100 2.11 -8.87 -7.24
CA VAL A 100 1.68 -8.98 -8.66
C VAL A 100 0.16 -8.84 -8.78
N ARG A 101 -0.63 -9.41 -7.86
CA ARG A 101 -2.08 -9.19 -7.86
C ARG A 101 -2.42 -7.71 -7.64
N VAL A 102 -1.67 -7.02 -6.79
CA VAL A 102 -1.87 -5.58 -6.55
C VAL A 102 -1.65 -4.78 -7.84
N VAL A 103 -0.54 -4.98 -8.54
CA VAL A 103 -0.25 -4.19 -9.77
C VAL A 103 -1.19 -4.50 -10.92
N ASN A 104 -1.77 -5.70 -10.97
CA ASN A 104 -2.71 -6.12 -12.02
C ASN A 104 -4.18 -5.89 -11.65
N HIS A 105 -4.46 -5.47 -10.41
CA HIS A 105 -5.83 -5.26 -9.97
C HIS A 105 -6.52 -4.16 -10.79
N PRO A 106 -7.74 -4.40 -11.32
CA PRO A 106 -8.44 -3.44 -12.21
C PRO A 106 -8.60 -2.04 -11.62
N ALA A 107 -8.82 -1.93 -10.31
CA ALA A 107 -8.96 -0.65 -9.62
C ALA A 107 -7.62 0.08 -9.39
N LEU A 108 -6.48 -0.61 -9.50
CA LEU A 108 -5.17 -0.08 -9.14
C LEU A 108 -4.23 0.09 -10.32
N LYS A 109 -4.31 -0.74 -11.34
CA LYS A 109 -3.32 -0.86 -12.43
C LYS A 109 -3.04 0.44 -13.21
N ASN A 110 -3.92 1.41 -13.14
CA ASN A 110 -3.76 2.71 -13.80
C ASN A 110 -3.17 3.80 -12.87
N LEU A 111 -2.88 3.46 -11.62
CA LEU A 111 -2.25 4.37 -10.67
C LEU A 111 -0.72 4.32 -10.80
N PRO A 112 -0.02 5.38 -10.41
CA PRO A 112 1.43 5.32 -10.28
C PRO A 112 1.83 4.40 -9.11
N PHE A 113 2.84 3.56 -9.35
CA PHE A 113 3.48 2.70 -8.36
C PHE A 113 4.89 3.18 -8.10
N CYS A 114 5.24 3.35 -6.84
CA CYS A 114 6.58 3.72 -6.39
C CYS A 114 7.14 2.66 -5.44
N LEU A 115 8.45 2.42 -5.50
CA LEU A 115 9.16 1.50 -4.61
C LEU A 115 9.91 2.30 -3.54
N GLU A 116 9.83 1.83 -2.31
CA GLU A 116 10.64 2.29 -1.17
C GLU A 116 11.35 1.12 -0.50
N THR A 117 11.59 0.07 -1.27
CA THR A 117 12.29 -1.13 -0.82
C THR A 117 13.76 -0.81 -0.47
N PRO A 118 14.41 -1.60 0.43
CA PRO A 118 15.78 -1.32 0.86
C PRO A 118 16.81 -1.68 -0.23
N ASN A 119 16.91 -0.81 -1.24
CA ASN A 119 17.75 -0.98 -2.40
C ASN A 119 18.65 0.23 -2.68
N GLU A 120 19.72 -0.01 -3.41
CA GLU A 120 20.44 1.00 -4.19
C GLU A 120 19.86 1.07 -5.62
N LEU A 121 20.24 2.07 -6.41
CA LEU A 121 19.70 2.29 -7.77
C LEU A 121 19.67 1.04 -8.66
N PRO A 122 20.72 0.18 -8.70
CA PRO A 122 20.66 -1.05 -9.50
C PRO A 122 19.62 -2.05 -9.00
N GLY A 123 19.34 -2.09 -7.69
CA GLY A 123 18.29 -2.94 -7.10
C GLY A 123 16.89 -2.47 -7.49
N TYR A 124 16.61 -1.17 -7.41
CA TYR A 124 15.36 -0.59 -7.89
C TYR A 124 15.13 -0.87 -9.37
N ALA A 125 16.17 -0.72 -10.20
CA ALA A 125 16.07 -1.02 -11.63
C ALA A 125 15.65 -2.47 -11.89
N LYS A 126 16.19 -3.43 -11.13
CA LYS A 126 15.82 -4.86 -11.22
C LYS A 126 14.39 -5.10 -10.79
N GLU A 127 13.95 -4.55 -9.66
CA GLU A 127 12.58 -4.71 -9.17
C GLU A 127 11.57 -4.08 -10.11
N ILE A 128 11.83 -2.90 -10.65
CA ILE A 128 10.97 -2.25 -11.65
C ILE A 128 10.86 -3.11 -12.91
N ALA A 129 11.98 -3.63 -13.41
CA ALA A 129 11.99 -4.51 -14.59
C ALA A 129 11.20 -5.79 -14.32
N LEU A 130 11.37 -6.41 -13.14
CA LEU A 130 10.62 -7.58 -12.72
C LEU A 130 9.12 -7.29 -12.70
N MET A 131 8.67 -6.26 -11.98
CA MET A 131 7.25 -5.95 -11.84
C MET A 131 6.61 -5.60 -13.19
N ARG A 132 7.32 -4.84 -14.06
CA ARG A 132 6.85 -4.57 -15.42
C ARG A 132 6.71 -5.82 -16.28
N SER A 133 7.57 -6.82 -16.11
CA SER A 133 7.47 -8.09 -16.85
C SER A 133 6.27 -8.95 -16.42
N LEU A 134 5.71 -8.67 -15.23
CA LEU A 134 4.59 -9.40 -14.63
C LEU A 134 3.27 -8.61 -14.68
N THR A 135 3.29 -7.42 -15.28
CA THR A 135 2.08 -6.59 -15.51
C THR A 135 1.38 -7.05 -16.78
N GLU A 136 0.05 -7.24 -16.69
CA GLU A 136 -0.85 -7.65 -17.79
C GLU A 136 -1.49 -6.45 -18.51
#